data_65f61672147cc153ce7842a342524d57
#
_entry.id   65f61672147cc153ce7842a342524d57
#
_cell.length_a   1.000
_cell.length_b   1.000
_cell.length_c   1.000
_cell.angle_alpha   90.00
_cell.angle_beta   90.00
_cell.angle_gamma   90.00
#
_symmetry.space_group_name_H-M   'P 1'
#
loop_
_entity.id
_entity.type
_entity.pdbx_description
1 polymer ?
#
loop_
_entity_poly.entity_id
_entity_poly.type
_entity_poly.pdbx_seq_one_letter_code
_entity_poly.pdbx_strand_id
1 'polypeptide(L)'
;YWLAHRLASYCSGLAHPDLPLIGTGPFRLALFTPELVRLESHDHYHLSHPLLKAIEFWITPQLFAQDLGTSCRHPVQIAIGKPEELATLSQVSSGISLGFCYLTLKKGSRLNVQQARRLIHIIHHTSLLKTLPVDENLIMPSQGLLPGWTIPQWQDVDETPLPKKLTLAYHLPVELHTMAEQLRHYLATLGCELTLIFHNAKNWDNCPALAQADLMMGDRLIGEAPEYTLEQWLRCDQIWPHVLDAPAFSHLQATLDALQIQPNEKDRRAALQQVFANLMDDATLTPLFNYHYRISAPPGVNGVRLTPRGWFEFSEAWLPPPSP
;
A
#
# COMPACT_ATOMS: atom_id res chain seq x y z
N TYR A 1 -15.96 -10.26 25.07
CA TYR A 1 -16.69 -11.49 24.70
C TYR A 1 -17.09 -11.50 23.23
N TRP A 2 -17.60 -10.42 22.74
CA TRP A 2 -18.11 -10.26 21.38
C TRP A 2 -17.01 -10.25 20.31
N LEU A 3 -15.89 -9.56 20.56
CA LEU A 3 -14.71 -9.55 19.70
C LEU A 3 -14.04 -10.93 19.59
N ALA A 4 -13.98 -11.67 20.70
CA ALA A 4 -13.41 -13.01 20.71
C ALA A 4 -14.25 -14.02 19.93
N HIS A 5 -15.59 -13.93 20.00
CA HIS A 5 -16.50 -14.75 19.22
C HIS A 5 -16.35 -14.50 17.72
N ARG A 6 -16.02 -13.29 17.31
CA ARG A 6 -15.86 -12.91 15.90
C ARG A 6 -14.53 -13.27 15.29
N LEU A 7 -13.45 -13.14 16.03
CA LEU A 7 -12.16 -13.71 15.61
C LEU A 7 -12.28 -15.20 15.40
N ALA A 8 -13.03 -15.91 16.29
CA ALA A 8 -13.33 -17.32 16.12
C ALA A 8 -14.21 -17.60 14.90
N SER A 9 -15.22 -16.77 14.62
CA SER A 9 -16.08 -16.92 13.43
C SER A 9 -15.34 -16.60 12.14
N TYR A 10 -14.45 -15.61 12.13
CA TYR A 10 -13.58 -15.31 11.00
C TYR A 10 -12.60 -16.46 10.73
N CYS A 11 -11.94 -16.96 11.76
CA CYS A 11 -11.03 -18.09 11.65
C CYS A 11 -11.75 -19.38 11.25
N SER A 12 -12.94 -19.63 11.79
CA SER A 12 -13.76 -20.80 11.40
C SER A 12 -14.39 -20.67 10.02
N GLY A 13 -14.68 -19.45 9.57
CA GLY A 13 -15.16 -19.18 8.20
C GLY A 13 -14.10 -19.47 7.13
N LEU A 14 -12.81 -19.32 7.45
CA LEU A 14 -11.72 -19.76 6.59
C LEU A 14 -11.59 -21.30 6.57
N ALA A 15 -11.94 -21.98 7.68
CA ALA A 15 -11.92 -23.43 7.81
C ALA A 15 -13.25 -24.11 7.38
N HIS A 16 -14.34 -23.37 7.38
CA HIS A 16 -15.70 -23.82 7.07
C HIS A 16 -16.38 -22.82 6.13
N PRO A 17 -16.19 -22.95 4.79
CA PRO A 17 -16.74 -22.02 3.81
C PRO A 17 -18.27 -21.92 3.83
N ASP A 18 -18.97 -22.88 4.44
CA ASP A 18 -20.43 -22.91 4.55
C ASP A 18 -20.97 -22.04 5.71
N LEU A 19 -20.12 -21.49 6.56
CA LEU A 19 -20.56 -20.61 7.64
C LEU A 19 -20.66 -19.16 7.16
N PRO A 20 -21.80 -18.47 7.45
CA PRO A 20 -21.96 -17.08 7.04
C PRO A 20 -20.92 -16.19 7.70
N LEU A 21 -20.24 -15.38 6.90
CA LEU A 21 -19.35 -14.32 7.39
C LEU A 21 -20.18 -13.24 8.07
N ILE A 22 -20.14 -13.18 9.39
CA ILE A 22 -20.85 -12.18 10.17
C ILE A 22 -19.91 -11.07 10.57
N GLY A 23 -20.10 -9.86 9.99
CA GLY A 23 -19.37 -8.64 10.27
C GLY A 23 -20.00 -7.81 11.42
N THR A 24 -19.26 -6.87 12.11
CA THR A 24 -19.79 -5.91 13.10
C THR A 24 -20.23 -4.61 12.45
N GLY A 25 -20.02 -4.48 11.14
CA GLY A 25 -20.32 -3.30 10.37
C GLY A 25 -21.81 -3.11 10.07
N PRO A 26 -22.18 -1.95 9.51
CA PRO A 26 -23.55 -1.63 9.14
C PRO A 26 -24.09 -2.47 7.98
N PHE A 27 -23.24 -3.23 7.32
CA PHE A 27 -23.60 -4.11 6.21
C PHE A 27 -23.17 -5.55 6.49
N ARG A 28 -23.95 -6.51 5.99
CA ARG A 28 -23.65 -7.94 6.03
C ARG A 28 -23.36 -8.46 4.62
N LEU A 29 -22.55 -9.49 4.51
CA LEU A 29 -22.30 -10.16 3.24
C LEU A 29 -23.55 -10.95 2.83
N ALA A 30 -24.14 -10.63 1.68
CA ALA A 30 -25.30 -11.30 1.13
C ALA A 30 -24.92 -12.23 -0.03
N LEU A 31 -23.95 -11.86 -0.85
CA LEU A 31 -23.47 -12.66 -1.98
C LEU A 31 -21.96 -12.48 -2.13
N PHE A 32 -21.27 -13.57 -2.43
CA PHE A 32 -19.84 -13.58 -2.75
C PHE A 32 -19.59 -14.56 -3.89
N THR A 33 -19.33 -14.01 -5.09
CA THR A 33 -18.91 -14.77 -6.27
C THR A 33 -17.62 -14.18 -6.84
N PRO A 34 -16.97 -14.85 -7.79
CA PRO A 34 -15.80 -14.28 -8.45
C PRO A 34 -16.05 -12.93 -9.15
N GLU A 35 -17.28 -12.67 -9.57
CA GLU A 35 -17.65 -11.49 -10.36
C GLU A 35 -18.37 -10.42 -9.54
N LEU A 36 -18.97 -10.79 -8.38
CA LEU A 36 -19.81 -9.89 -7.61
C LEU A 36 -19.72 -10.15 -6.12
N VAL A 37 -19.43 -9.09 -5.37
CA VAL A 37 -19.63 -9.08 -3.91
C VAL A 37 -20.80 -8.14 -3.60
N ARG A 38 -21.85 -8.67 -2.96
CA ARG A 38 -23.00 -7.89 -2.53
C ARG A 38 -23.09 -7.85 -1.01
N LEU A 39 -23.16 -6.65 -0.51
CA LEU A 39 -23.43 -6.35 0.89
C LEU A 39 -24.85 -5.79 1.03
N GLU A 40 -25.56 -6.18 2.08
CA GLU A 40 -26.89 -5.64 2.43
C GLU A 40 -26.86 -4.99 3.80
N SER A 41 -27.73 -4.00 4.03
CA SER A 41 -27.87 -3.37 5.34
C SER A 41 -28.12 -4.42 6.43
N HIS A 42 -27.50 -4.22 7.58
CA HIS A 42 -27.61 -5.15 8.71
C HIS A 42 -28.65 -4.65 9.68
N ASP A 43 -29.84 -5.30 9.70
CA ASP A 43 -30.99 -4.90 10.51
C ASP A 43 -30.72 -4.89 12.03
N HIS A 44 -29.73 -5.64 12.49
CA HIS A 44 -29.33 -5.70 13.91
C HIS A 44 -28.02 -4.94 14.18
N TYR A 45 -27.67 -3.98 13.32
CA TYR A 45 -26.51 -3.14 13.57
C TYR A 45 -26.74 -2.28 14.83
N HIS A 46 -25.74 -2.23 15.70
CA HIS A 46 -25.84 -1.63 17.04
C HIS A 46 -25.73 -0.10 17.07
N LEU A 47 -25.43 0.53 15.94
CA LEU A 47 -25.40 1.98 15.75
C LEU A 47 -26.44 2.43 14.73
N SER A 48 -26.31 3.63 14.19
CA SER A 48 -27.21 4.17 13.18
C SER A 48 -27.27 3.30 11.92
N HIS A 49 -28.46 2.96 11.46
CA HIS A 49 -28.63 2.21 10.24
C HIS A 49 -28.15 2.99 9.02
N PRO A 50 -27.46 2.34 8.07
CA PRO A 50 -27.06 2.98 6.84
C PRO A 50 -28.26 3.37 5.98
N LEU A 51 -28.14 4.47 5.25
CA LEU A 51 -29.20 4.92 4.33
C LEU A 51 -29.29 4.07 3.06
N LEU A 52 -28.17 3.44 2.68
CA LEU A 52 -28.14 2.50 1.57
C LEU A 52 -28.64 1.12 2.01
N LYS A 53 -29.49 0.52 1.19
CA LYS A 53 -30.00 -0.84 1.43
C LYS A 53 -29.02 -1.92 1.02
N ALA A 54 -28.26 -1.69 -0.04
CA ALA A 54 -27.25 -2.61 -0.56
C ALA A 54 -26.11 -1.87 -1.24
N ILE A 55 -24.96 -2.53 -1.27
CA ILE A 55 -23.75 -2.13 -1.97
C ILE A 55 -23.28 -3.32 -2.79
N GLU A 56 -22.97 -3.10 -4.06
CA GLU A 56 -22.45 -4.12 -4.95
C GLU A 56 -21.06 -3.75 -5.47
N PHE A 57 -20.11 -4.66 -5.33
CA PHE A 57 -18.76 -4.55 -5.91
C PHE A 57 -18.69 -5.50 -7.09
N TRP A 58 -18.72 -4.94 -8.28
CA TRP A 58 -18.57 -5.69 -9.53
C TRP A 58 -17.08 -5.86 -9.83
N ILE A 59 -16.62 -7.09 -9.87
CA ILE A 59 -15.22 -7.44 -10.16
C ILE A 59 -15.12 -7.68 -11.66
N THR A 60 -14.71 -6.65 -12.39
CA THR A 60 -14.58 -6.70 -13.84
C THR A 60 -13.13 -6.52 -14.25
N PRO A 61 -12.53 -7.48 -14.95
CA PRO A 61 -11.11 -7.43 -15.32
C PRO A 61 -10.74 -6.29 -16.29
N GLN A 62 -11.74 -5.70 -16.97
CA GLN A 62 -11.56 -4.74 -18.05
C GLN A 62 -12.58 -3.59 -17.96
N LEU A 63 -12.63 -2.91 -16.82
CA LEU A 63 -13.57 -1.82 -16.65
C LEU A 63 -12.92 -0.50 -17.09
N PHE A 64 -13.24 -0.05 -18.30
CA PHE A 64 -12.95 1.31 -18.73
C PHE A 64 -14.17 2.19 -18.43
N ALA A 65 -13.92 3.47 -18.14
CA ALA A 65 -14.97 4.42 -17.78
C ALA A 65 -16.11 4.50 -18.82
N GLN A 66 -15.84 4.19 -20.08
CA GLN A 66 -16.80 4.16 -21.18
C GLN A 66 -17.84 3.03 -21.01
N ASP A 67 -17.48 1.92 -20.39
CA ASP A 67 -18.36 0.76 -20.22
C ASP A 67 -19.23 0.87 -18.98
N LEU A 68 -18.85 1.70 -18.01
CA LEU A 68 -19.62 1.90 -16.76
C LEU A 68 -21.03 2.43 -17.03
N GLY A 69 -21.22 3.29 -18.06
CA GLY A 69 -22.49 3.88 -18.41
C GLY A 69 -23.49 2.91 -19.06
N THR A 70 -23.00 1.85 -19.71
CA THR A 70 -23.84 0.94 -20.50
C THR A 70 -24.10 -0.39 -19.81
N SER A 71 -23.20 -0.84 -18.95
CA SER A 71 -23.26 -2.17 -18.32
C SER A 71 -23.88 -2.18 -16.93
N CYS A 72 -23.85 -1.07 -16.19
CA CYS A 72 -24.42 -1.00 -14.84
C CYS A 72 -25.90 -0.62 -14.87
N ARG A 73 -26.74 -1.54 -14.43
CA ARG A 73 -28.18 -1.30 -14.21
C ARG A 73 -28.49 -0.52 -12.93
N HIS A 74 -27.46 -0.18 -12.16
CA HIS A 74 -27.59 0.52 -10.88
C HIS A 74 -27.33 2.01 -11.04
N PRO A 75 -28.09 2.87 -10.35
CA PRO A 75 -27.96 4.32 -10.47
C PRO A 75 -26.68 4.90 -9.83
N VAL A 76 -25.97 4.11 -9.03
CA VAL A 76 -24.76 4.56 -8.32
C VAL A 76 -23.56 3.83 -8.87
N GLN A 77 -22.59 4.62 -9.34
CA GLN A 77 -21.29 4.12 -9.80
C GLN A 77 -20.20 4.86 -9.04
N ILE A 78 -19.27 4.11 -8.47
CA ILE A 78 -18.08 4.64 -7.82
C ILE A 78 -16.91 3.93 -8.45
N ALA A 79 -15.95 4.69 -8.93
CA ALA A 79 -14.79 4.12 -9.60
C ALA A 79 -13.50 4.65 -8.99
N ILE A 80 -12.49 3.78 -8.92
CA ILE A 80 -11.11 4.12 -8.66
C ILE A 80 -10.32 3.70 -9.89
N GLY A 81 -9.53 4.60 -10.46
CA GLY A 81 -8.79 4.31 -11.68
C GLY A 81 -7.87 5.46 -12.09
N LYS A 82 -7.29 5.34 -13.26
CA LYS A 82 -6.47 6.38 -13.84
C LYS A 82 -7.30 7.61 -14.22
N PRO A 83 -6.71 8.82 -14.23
CA PRO A 83 -7.44 10.04 -14.56
C PRO A 83 -8.18 10.02 -15.90
N GLU A 84 -7.56 9.41 -16.91
CA GLU A 84 -8.17 9.31 -18.26
C GLU A 84 -9.43 8.43 -18.22
N GLU A 85 -9.43 7.37 -17.42
CA GLU A 85 -10.57 6.46 -17.26
C GLU A 85 -11.70 7.10 -16.45
N LEU A 86 -11.36 8.03 -15.54
CA LEU A 86 -12.30 8.69 -14.64
C LEU A 86 -12.75 10.08 -15.13
N ALA A 87 -12.23 10.56 -16.26
CA ALA A 87 -12.46 11.91 -16.74
C ALA A 87 -13.95 12.25 -17.02
N THR A 88 -14.76 11.23 -17.29
CA THR A 88 -16.19 11.38 -17.55
C THR A 88 -17.05 11.40 -16.28
N LEU A 89 -16.48 11.07 -15.12
CA LEU A 89 -17.18 11.00 -13.85
C LEU A 89 -16.92 12.26 -13.03
N SER A 90 -17.93 12.69 -12.28
CA SER A 90 -17.78 13.78 -11.32
C SER A 90 -16.89 13.38 -10.17
N GLN A 91 -15.96 14.23 -9.78
CA GLN A 91 -15.11 14.00 -8.62
C GLN A 91 -15.88 14.22 -7.32
N VAL A 92 -15.81 13.23 -6.43
CA VAL A 92 -16.46 13.30 -5.11
C VAL A 92 -15.46 13.67 -4.02
N SER A 93 -14.22 13.23 -4.17
CA SER A 93 -13.14 13.50 -3.20
C SER A 93 -11.81 13.64 -3.92
N SER A 94 -11.01 14.60 -3.50
CA SER A 94 -9.60 14.70 -3.87
C SER A 94 -8.76 13.74 -3.03
N GLY A 95 -7.62 13.32 -3.59
CA GLY A 95 -6.78 12.30 -3.02
C GLY A 95 -6.36 12.53 -1.56
N ILE A 96 -6.50 11.47 -0.78
CA ILE A 96 -5.97 11.36 0.57
C ILE A 96 -4.68 10.55 0.47
N SER A 97 -3.62 10.99 1.15
CA SER A 97 -2.39 10.20 1.23
C SER A 97 -2.69 8.90 1.98
N LEU A 98 -2.59 7.79 1.28
CA LEU A 98 -2.91 6.46 1.84
C LEU A 98 -1.69 5.73 2.33
N GLY A 99 -0.53 6.03 1.75
CA GLY A 99 0.69 5.32 2.05
C GLY A 99 1.84 5.70 1.13
N PHE A 100 2.81 4.84 1.09
CA PHE A 100 3.99 5.00 0.27
C PHE A 100 4.42 3.68 -0.34
N CYS A 101 5.05 3.76 -1.50
CA CYS A 101 5.85 2.68 -2.05
C CYS A 101 7.29 2.82 -1.55
N TYR A 102 7.95 1.71 -1.36
CA TYR A 102 9.29 1.67 -0.81
C TYR A 102 10.20 0.72 -1.57
N LEU A 103 11.49 0.93 -1.41
CA LEU A 103 12.56 0.01 -1.79
C LEU A 103 13.33 -0.39 -0.54
N THR A 104 13.55 -1.68 -0.35
CA THR A 104 14.51 -2.19 0.63
C THR A 104 15.70 -2.82 -0.09
N LEU A 105 16.87 -2.68 0.53
CA LEU A 105 18.12 -3.22 0.04
C LEU A 105 18.64 -4.24 1.06
N LYS A 106 18.87 -5.46 0.59
CA LYS A 106 19.23 -6.58 1.46
C LYS A 106 20.64 -6.39 2.01
N LYS A 107 20.83 -6.49 3.31
CA LYS A 107 22.15 -6.54 3.94
C LYS A 107 22.92 -7.79 3.47
N GLY A 108 24.20 -7.62 3.14
CA GLY A 108 25.02 -8.71 2.62
C GLY A 108 24.69 -9.14 1.18
N SER A 109 23.90 -8.31 0.45
CA SER A 109 23.68 -8.49 -0.99
C SER A 109 24.95 -8.13 -1.80
N ARG A 110 24.79 -8.07 -3.12
CA ARG A 110 25.85 -7.62 -4.03
C ARG A 110 26.19 -6.14 -3.92
N LEU A 111 25.37 -5.37 -3.18
CA LEU A 111 25.55 -3.95 -2.91
C LEU A 111 26.28 -3.74 -1.57
N ASN A 112 27.35 -2.98 -1.58
CA ASN A 112 27.86 -2.37 -0.35
C ASN A 112 27.06 -1.09 -0.06
N VAL A 113 27.25 -0.50 1.13
CA VAL A 113 26.50 0.68 1.58
C VAL A 113 26.67 1.88 0.63
N GLN A 114 27.86 2.12 0.08
CA GLN A 114 28.07 3.23 -0.86
C GLN A 114 27.35 3.01 -2.19
N GLN A 115 27.36 1.79 -2.70
CA GLN A 115 26.61 1.43 -3.90
C GLN A 115 25.10 1.52 -3.68
N ALA A 116 24.63 1.13 -2.49
CA ALA A 116 23.24 1.27 -2.09
C ALA A 116 22.81 2.74 -2.04
N ARG A 117 23.62 3.61 -1.41
CA ARG A 117 23.40 5.06 -1.38
C ARG A 117 23.37 5.67 -2.77
N ARG A 118 24.30 5.27 -3.66
CA ARG A 118 24.29 5.69 -5.05
C ARG A 118 23.02 5.29 -5.78
N LEU A 119 22.59 4.04 -5.61
CA LEU A 119 21.36 3.57 -6.24
C LEU A 119 20.14 4.38 -5.78
N ILE A 120 20.02 4.64 -4.48
CA ILE A 120 18.95 5.47 -3.92
C ILE A 120 19.05 6.90 -4.47
N HIS A 121 20.24 7.47 -4.54
CA HIS A 121 20.46 8.80 -5.13
C HIS A 121 20.00 8.84 -6.59
N ILE A 122 20.36 7.86 -7.40
CA ILE A 122 19.91 7.73 -8.78
C ILE A 122 18.37 7.75 -8.85
N ILE A 123 17.71 6.93 -8.03
CA ILE A 123 16.24 6.82 -8.04
C ILE A 123 15.58 8.17 -7.74
N HIS A 124 16.06 8.90 -6.74
CA HIS A 124 15.45 10.15 -6.30
C HIS A 124 15.80 11.37 -7.14
N HIS A 125 16.98 11.39 -7.77
CA HIS A 125 17.48 12.55 -8.52
C HIS A 125 17.32 12.42 -10.04
N THR A 126 16.88 11.25 -10.54
CA THR A 126 16.56 11.06 -11.95
C THR A 126 15.07 11.29 -12.24
N SER A 127 14.72 11.29 -13.53
CA SER A 127 13.32 11.40 -13.96
C SER A 127 12.50 10.12 -13.75
N LEU A 128 13.05 9.05 -13.17
CA LEU A 128 12.39 7.75 -13.03
C LEU A 128 11.00 7.84 -12.39
N LEU A 129 10.88 8.65 -11.31
CA LEU A 129 9.59 8.84 -10.63
C LEU A 129 8.62 9.74 -11.40
N LYS A 130 9.14 10.64 -12.27
CA LYS A 130 8.32 11.58 -13.05
C LYS A 130 7.76 10.97 -14.33
N THR A 131 8.32 9.87 -14.78
CA THR A 131 7.92 9.20 -16.04
C THR A 131 6.92 8.08 -15.82
N LEU A 132 6.45 7.88 -14.58
CA LEU A 132 5.37 6.94 -14.32
C LEU A 132 4.09 7.42 -15.02
N PRO A 133 3.37 6.53 -15.73
CA PRO A 133 2.16 6.88 -16.45
C PRO A 133 0.96 7.04 -15.50
N VAL A 134 1.09 7.93 -14.53
CA VAL A 134 0.09 8.21 -13.50
C VAL A 134 0.01 9.72 -13.32
N ASP A 135 -1.19 10.23 -13.03
CA ASP A 135 -1.41 11.63 -12.72
C ASP A 135 -0.48 12.09 -11.59
N GLU A 136 0.22 13.20 -11.80
CA GLU A 136 1.12 13.82 -10.81
C GLU A 136 0.44 14.09 -9.46
N ASN A 137 -0.89 14.20 -9.44
CA ASN A 137 -1.67 14.37 -8.22
C ASN A 137 -1.93 13.05 -7.46
N LEU A 138 -1.71 11.91 -8.09
CA LEU A 138 -1.91 10.59 -7.48
C LEU A 138 -0.60 9.97 -6.98
N ILE A 139 0.51 10.33 -7.59
CA ILE A 139 1.84 9.89 -7.17
C ILE A 139 2.75 11.10 -7.00
N MET A 140 3.30 11.25 -5.80
CA MET A 140 4.29 12.28 -5.50
C MET A 140 5.58 11.63 -5.02
N PRO A 141 6.75 12.05 -5.56
CA PRO A 141 8.04 11.62 -5.04
C PRO A 141 8.10 11.82 -3.52
N SER A 142 8.48 10.78 -2.79
CA SER A 142 8.50 10.84 -1.34
C SER A 142 9.69 11.65 -0.85
N GLN A 143 9.45 12.54 0.10
CA GLN A 143 10.50 13.25 0.83
C GLN A 143 10.88 12.54 2.13
N GLY A 144 10.13 11.53 2.52
CA GLY A 144 10.29 10.75 3.74
C GLY A 144 9.11 9.86 4.02
N LEU A 145 9.16 9.09 5.09
CA LEU A 145 8.09 8.15 5.47
C LEU A 145 6.86 8.85 6.07
N LEU A 146 7.10 9.81 6.94
CA LEU A 146 6.09 10.67 7.57
C LEU A 146 6.59 12.12 7.57
N PRO A 147 5.72 13.10 7.82
CA PRO A 147 6.13 14.49 7.99
C PRO A 147 7.26 14.62 9.04
N GLY A 148 8.38 15.17 8.63
CA GLY A 148 9.59 15.32 9.45
C GLY A 148 10.50 14.09 9.53
N TRP A 149 10.16 12.97 8.86
CA TRP A 149 10.99 11.77 8.77
C TRP A 149 11.65 11.70 7.39
N THR A 150 12.59 12.58 7.17
CA THR A 150 13.19 12.86 5.86
C THR A 150 14.18 11.80 5.41
N ILE A 151 14.30 11.64 4.09
CA ILE A 151 15.34 10.82 3.47
C ILE A 151 16.69 11.49 3.69
N PRO A 152 17.73 10.74 4.14
CA PRO A 152 19.07 11.27 4.27
C PRO A 152 19.62 11.79 2.93
N GLN A 153 20.41 12.86 3.00
CA GLN A 153 21.16 13.38 1.88
C GLN A 153 22.63 13.02 2.08
N TRP A 154 23.17 12.17 1.22
CA TRP A 154 24.58 11.78 1.28
C TRP A 154 25.40 12.62 0.30
N GLN A 155 26.60 13.00 0.73
CA GLN A 155 27.59 13.63 -0.13
C GLN A 155 28.48 12.56 -0.77
N ASP A 156 29.04 12.83 -1.94
CA ASP A 156 30.04 11.97 -2.63
C ASP A 156 29.57 10.56 -3.03
N VAL A 157 28.31 10.42 -3.45
CA VAL A 157 27.76 9.13 -3.89
C VAL A 157 27.91 8.84 -5.39
N ASP A 158 28.29 9.85 -6.18
CA ASP A 158 28.13 9.79 -7.65
C ASP A 158 29.13 8.91 -8.40
N GLU A 159 30.30 8.62 -7.83
CA GLU A 159 31.38 7.91 -8.53
C GLU A 159 31.49 6.40 -8.20
N THR A 160 30.76 5.92 -7.21
CA THR A 160 30.87 4.51 -6.81
C THR A 160 30.28 3.58 -7.87
N PRO A 161 31.06 2.70 -8.53
CA PRO A 161 30.53 1.84 -9.58
C PRO A 161 29.49 0.85 -9.00
N LEU A 162 28.36 0.70 -9.70
CA LEU A 162 27.34 -0.28 -9.35
C LEU A 162 27.80 -1.70 -9.72
N PRO A 163 27.28 -2.76 -9.06
CA PRO A 163 27.53 -4.13 -9.47
C PRO A 163 27.05 -4.37 -10.91
N LYS A 164 27.71 -5.30 -11.60
CA LYS A 164 27.34 -5.66 -12.98
C LYS A 164 25.95 -6.29 -13.07
N LYS A 165 25.49 -6.94 -12.01
CA LYS A 165 24.20 -7.64 -11.96
C LYS A 165 23.55 -7.41 -10.61
N LEU A 166 22.25 -7.12 -10.65
CA LEU A 166 21.37 -7.01 -9.48
C LEU A 166 20.06 -7.76 -9.77
N THR A 167 19.37 -8.13 -8.71
CA THR A 167 18.05 -8.76 -8.77
C THR A 167 17.06 -7.97 -7.92
N LEU A 168 15.96 -7.57 -8.52
CA LEU A 168 14.87 -6.83 -7.87
C LEU A 168 13.61 -7.70 -7.82
N ALA A 169 13.12 -7.97 -6.63
CA ALA A 169 11.81 -8.54 -6.43
C ALA A 169 10.78 -7.42 -6.18
N TYR A 170 9.58 -7.55 -6.73
CA TYR A 170 8.51 -6.58 -6.56
C TYR A 170 7.14 -7.26 -6.64
N HIS A 171 6.13 -6.61 -6.05
CA HIS A 171 4.73 -7.03 -6.13
C HIS A 171 3.83 -5.85 -6.57
N LEU A 172 2.50 -6.03 -6.57
CA LEU A 172 1.55 -4.96 -6.82
C LEU A 172 1.76 -3.79 -5.81
N PRO A 173 1.45 -2.54 -6.17
CA PRO A 173 0.62 -2.13 -7.32
C PRO A 173 1.36 -2.06 -8.66
N VAL A 174 0.59 -1.85 -9.74
CA VAL A 174 1.10 -1.83 -11.14
C VAL A 174 2.20 -0.78 -11.35
N GLU A 175 2.14 0.32 -10.64
CA GLU A 175 3.13 1.40 -10.68
C GLU A 175 4.53 0.90 -10.31
N LEU A 176 4.62 -0.09 -9.41
CA LEU A 176 5.91 -0.72 -9.07
C LEU A 176 6.48 -1.52 -10.23
N HIS A 177 5.63 -2.17 -11.04
CA HIS A 177 6.10 -2.84 -12.26
C HIS A 177 6.69 -1.83 -13.24
N THR A 178 5.97 -0.76 -13.50
CA THR A 178 6.45 0.31 -14.41
C THR A 178 7.75 0.91 -13.90
N MET A 179 7.85 1.18 -12.61
CA MET A 179 9.07 1.71 -12.00
C MET A 179 10.24 0.72 -12.08
N ALA A 180 9.99 -0.58 -11.82
CA ALA A 180 11.00 -1.61 -11.92
C ALA A 180 11.56 -1.73 -13.35
N GLU A 181 10.70 -1.67 -14.38
CA GLU A 181 11.09 -1.67 -15.78
C GLU A 181 11.92 -0.43 -16.15
N GLN A 182 11.51 0.74 -15.72
CA GLN A 182 12.26 1.98 -15.96
C GLN A 182 13.63 1.95 -15.27
N LEU A 183 13.68 1.47 -14.02
CA LEU A 183 14.93 1.29 -13.29
C LEU A 183 15.84 0.30 -14.02
N ARG A 184 15.32 -0.80 -14.53
CA ARG A 184 16.08 -1.78 -15.32
C ARG A 184 16.71 -1.14 -16.56
N HIS A 185 15.94 -0.36 -17.32
CA HIS A 185 16.45 0.32 -18.50
C HIS A 185 17.51 1.36 -18.14
N TYR A 186 17.29 2.13 -17.10
CA TYR A 186 18.25 3.14 -16.66
C TYR A 186 19.56 2.50 -16.18
N LEU A 187 19.49 1.45 -15.34
CA LEU A 187 20.68 0.78 -14.82
C LEU A 187 21.49 0.10 -15.93
N ALA A 188 20.83 -0.38 -16.99
CA ALA A 188 21.51 -0.93 -18.16
C ALA A 188 22.41 0.12 -18.85
N THR A 189 22.02 1.40 -18.87
CA THR A 189 22.85 2.50 -19.40
C THR A 189 24.12 2.74 -18.56
N LEU A 190 24.08 2.35 -17.29
CA LEU A 190 25.22 2.42 -16.35
C LEU A 190 26.03 1.11 -16.30
N GLY A 191 25.73 0.15 -17.17
CA GLY A 191 26.43 -1.14 -17.21
C GLY A 191 26.01 -2.13 -16.12
N CYS A 192 24.87 -1.91 -15.47
CA CYS A 192 24.28 -2.81 -14.47
C CYS A 192 23.05 -3.51 -15.03
N GLU A 193 23.12 -4.83 -15.16
CA GLU A 193 21.99 -5.69 -15.56
C GLU A 193 21.05 -5.92 -14.36
N LEU A 194 19.79 -5.48 -14.45
CA LEU A 194 18.78 -5.70 -13.42
C LEU A 194 17.81 -6.82 -13.83
N THR A 195 17.83 -7.92 -13.11
CA THR A 195 16.84 -9.00 -13.25
C THR A 195 15.62 -8.69 -12.41
N LEU A 196 14.43 -8.75 -13.02
CA LEU A 196 13.15 -8.46 -12.36
C LEU A 196 12.44 -9.76 -11.98
N ILE A 197 11.94 -9.85 -10.77
CA ILE A 197 11.15 -10.95 -10.25
C ILE A 197 9.83 -10.40 -9.72
N PHE A 198 8.73 -10.70 -10.42
CA PHE A 198 7.40 -10.45 -9.91
C PHE A 198 6.99 -11.58 -8.98
N HIS A 199 6.49 -11.26 -7.80
CA HIS A 199 5.94 -12.24 -6.89
C HIS A 199 4.55 -11.84 -6.41
N ASN A 200 3.74 -12.83 -6.06
CA ASN A 200 2.44 -12.60 -5.46
C ASN A 200 2.60 -12.47 -3.94
N ALA A 201 2.05 -11.40 -3.36
CA ALA A 201 2.10 -11.13 -1.92
C ALA A 201 1.60 -12.30 -1.03
N LYS A 202 0.79 -13.20 -1.57
CA LYS A 202 0.34 -14.40 -0.86
C LYS A 202 1.45 -15.43 -0.56
N ASN A 203 2.60 -15.30 -1.21
CA ASN A 203 3.68 -16.31 -1.16
C ASN A 203 5.01 -15.74 -0.63
N TRP A 204 4.98 -14.63 0.13
CA TRP A 204 6.19 -14.05 0.72
C TRP A 204 7.03 -15.10 1.46
N ASP A 205 6.40 -15.88 2.31
CA ASP A 205 7.08 -16.86 3.18
C ASP A 205 7.73 -18.01 2.43
N ASN A 206 7.27 -18.29 1.20
CA ASN A 206 7.67 -19.47 0.42
C ASN A 206 8.18 -19.13 -0.98
N CYS A 207 8.57 -17.88 -1.25
CA CYS A 207 9.11 -17.50 -2.55
C CYS A 207 10.64 -17.64 -2.58
N PRO A 208 11.21 -18.71 -3.22
CA PRO A 208 12.65 -18.89 -3.31
C PRO A 208 13.37 -17.73 -4.02
N ALA A 209 12.63 -17.00 -4.85
CA ALA A 209 13.14 -15.85 -5.57
C ALA A 209 13.53 -14.69 -4.63
N LEU A 210 12.85 -14.53 -3.50
CA LEU A 210 13.20 -13.51 -2.50
C LEU A 210 14.56 -13.75 -1.86
N ALA A 211 14.94 -15.01 -1.68
CA ALA A 211 16.27 -15.35 -1.16
C ALA A 211 17.39 -14.85 -2.07
N GLN A 212 17.12 -14.72 -3.38
CA GLN A 212 18.08 -14.30 -4.40
C GLN A 212 18.01 -12.78 -4.70
N ALA A 213 16.98 -12.08 -4.20
CA ALA A 213 16.81 -10.67 -4.45
C ALA A 213 17.84 -9.84 -3.67
N ASP A 214 18.47 -8.89 -4.36
CA ASP A 214 19.30 -7.86 -3.75
C ASP A 214 18.44 -6.68 -3.27
N LEU A 215 17.32 -6.46 -3.96
CA LEU A 215 16.40 -5.35 -3.80
C LEU A 215 14.96 -5.87 -3.74
N MET A 216 14.13 -5.24 -2.94
CA MET A 216 12.70 -5.54 -2.89
C MET A 216 11.87 -4.25 -2.88
N MET A 217 10.92 -4.14 -3.79
CA MET A 217 9.93 -3.06 -3.84
C MET A 217 8.58 -3.55 -3.34
N GLY A 218 7.94 -2.71 -2.54
CA GLY A 218 6.61 -2.94 -2.03
C GLY A 218 5.88 -1.64 -1.71
N ASP A 219 4.69 -1.78 -1.18
CA ASP A 219 3.88 -0.68 -0.71
C ASP A 219 3.48 -0.86 0.76
N ARG A 220 3.13 0.25 1.40
CA ARG A 220 2.61 0.24 2.75
C ARG A 220 1.51 1.28 2.90
N LEU A 221 0.34 0.83 3.32
CA LEU A 221 -0.74 1.70 3.78
C LEU A 221 -0.42 2.20 5.20
N ILE A 222 -0.60 3.50 5.43
CA ILE A 222 -0.29 4.13 6.71
C ILE A 222 -1.50 4.14 7.64
N GLY A 223 -2.69 4.45 7.11
CA GLY A 223 -3.93 4.53 7.88
C GLY A 223 -3.99 5.72 8.85
N GLU A 224 -4.86 5.62 9.84
CA GLU A 224 -5.13 6.70 10.82
C GLU A 224 -4.08 6.79 11.93
N ALA A 225 -3.37 5.69 12.18
CA ALA A 225 -2.33 5.61 13.22
C ALA A 225 -0.99 5.25 12.57
N PRO A 226 -0.34 6.21 11.89
CA PRO A 226 0.82 5.95 11.05
C PRO A 226 2.00 5.38 11.84
N GLU A 227 2.28 5.88 13.03
CA GLU A 227 3.38 5.38 13.86
C GLU A 227 3.15 3.93 14.29
N TYR A 228 1.92 3.61 14.70
CA TYR A 228 1.55 2.24 15.05
C TYR A 228 1.67 1.30 13.85
N THR A 229 1.20 1.74 12.69
CA THR A 229 1.28 0.94 11.46
C THR A 229 2.74 0.68 11.06
N LEU A 230 3.60 1.69 11.18
CA LEU A 230 5.03 1.56 10.88
C LEU A 230 5.75 0.66 11.90
N GLU A 231 5.43 0.77 13.18
CA GLU A 231 5.97 -0.15 14.21
C GLU A 231 5.56 -1.60 13.91
N GLN A 232 4.27 -1.84 13.61
CA GLN A 232 3.77 -3.17 13.26
C GLN A 232 4.38 -3.71 11.96
N TRP A 233 4.68 -2.84 10.99
CA TRP A 233 5.39 -3.23 9.80
C TRP A 233 6.79 -3.78 10.10
N LEU A 234 7.56 -3.09 10.92
CA LEU A 234 8.89 -3.56 11.34
C LEU A 234 8.83 -4.85 12.16
N ARG A 235 7.76 -5.03 12.93
CA ARG A 235 7.62 -6.14 13.87
C ARG A 235 7.12 -7.43 13.21
N CYS A 236 6.13 -7.30 12.33
CA CYS A 236 5.32 -8.44 11.87
C CYS A 236 5.52 -8.77 10.39
N ASP A 237 6.10 -7.88 9.59
CA ASP A 237 6.22 -8.12 8.16
C ASP A 237 7.39 -9.06 7.84
N GLN A 238 7.12 -10.06 7.03
CA GLN A 238 8.08 -11.11 6.65
C GLN A 238 9.21 -10.59 5.75
N ILE A 239 9.14 -9.35 5.26
CA ILE A 239 10.22 -8.76 4.47
C ILE A 239 11.50 -8.59 5.30
N TRP A 240 11.37 -8.20 6.56
CA TRP A 240 12.51 -7.81 7.39
C TRP A 240 13.51 -8.94 7.67
N PRO A 241 13.09 -10.20 7.93
CA PRO A 241 14.02 -11.33 8.01
C PRO A 241 14.77 -11.60 6.71
N HIS A 242 14.24 -11.18 5.55
CA HIS A 242 14.93 -11.29 4.26
C HIS A 242 15.87 -10.12 3.98
N VAL A 243 15.55 -8.92 4.46
CA VAL A 243 16.33 -7.70 4.25
C VAL A 243 17.50 -7.59 5.22
N LEU A 244 17.27 -7.88 6.49
CA LEU A 244 18.28 -7.80 7.56
C LEU A 244 18.97 -9.16 7.77
N ASP A 245 20.23 -9.12 8.13
CA ASP A 245 20.89 -10.32 8.66
C ASP A 245 20.34 -10.65 10.06
N ALA A 246 20.59 -11.86 10.54
CA ALA A 246 20.04 -12.34 11.81
C ALA A 246 20.42 -11.46 13.02
N PRO A 247 21.66 -10.96 13.17
CA PRO A 247 22.02 -10.04 14.24
C PRO A 247 21.26 -8.70 14.16
N ALA A 248 21.18 -8.09 12.96
CA ALA A 248 20.48 -6.82 12.76
C ALA A 248 18.97 -6.97 13.00
N PHE A 249 18.37 -8.07 12.54
CA PHE A 249 16.95 -8.35 12.79
C PHE A 249 16.68 -8.55 14.29
N SER A 250 17.51 -9.31 15.00
CA SER A 250 17.38 -9.50 16.45
C SER A 250 17.53 -8.19 17.21
N HIS A 251 18.47 -7.33 16.80
CA HIS A 251 18.63 -6.00 17.38
C HIS A 251 17.40 -5.11 17.13
N LEU A 252 16.85 -5.13 15.92
CA LEU A 252 15.61 -4.43 15.59
C LEU A 252 14.46 -4.87 16.51
N GLN A 253 14.24 -6.18 16.66
CA GLN A 253 13.17 -6.70 17.51
C GLN A 253 13.35 -6.28 18.97
N ALA A 254 14.56 -6.38 19.53
CA ALA A 254 14.85 -5.94 20.89
C ALA A 254 14.61 -4.42 21.07
N THR A 255 14.95 -3.61 20.06
CA THR A 255 14.68 -2.16 20.07
C THR A 255 13.17 -1.89 20.08
N LEU A 256 12.40 -2.59 19.24
CA LEU A 256 10.94 -2.46 19.20
C LEU A 256 10.29 -2.91 20.52
N ASP A 257 10.79 -3.96 21.16
CA ASP A 257 10.31 -4.40 22.47
C ASP A 257 10.55 -3.32 23.55
N ALA A 258 11.71 -2.67 23.52
CA ALA A 258 11.99 -1.55 24.40
C ALA A 258 11.05 -0.35 24.15
N LEU A 259 10.60 -0.12 22.91
CA LEU A 259 9.62 0.94 22.61
C LEU A 259 8.25 0.67 23.22
N GLN A 260 7.82 -0.58 23.32
CA GLN A 260 6.50 -0.92 23.89
C GLN A 260 6.37 -0.58 25.38
N ILE A 261 7.47 -0.63 26.11
CA ILE A 261 7.48 -0.32 27.54
C ILE A 261 7.71 1.15 27.85
N GLN A 262 7.94 2.00 26.84
CA GLN A 262 8.08 3.45 27.00
C GLN A 262 6.73 4.07 27.40
N PRO A 263 6.64 4.70 28.58
CA PRO A 263 5.38 5.27 29.06
C PRO A 263 4.99 6.57 28.35
N ASN A 264 5.96 7.26 27.76
CA ASN A 264 5.76 8.56 27.10
C ASN A 264 5.62 8.36 25.58
N GLU A 265 4.47 8.74 25.04
CA GLU A 265 4.17 8.63 23.60
C GLU A 265 5.14 9.44 22.73
N LYS A 266 5.52 10.65 23.18
CA LYS A 266 6.47 11.50 22.44
C LYS A 266 7.85 10.86 22.34
N ASP A 267 8.32 10.26 23.42
CA ASP A 267 9.62 9.58 23.44
C ASP A 267 9.58 8.29 22.62
N ARG A 268 8.46 7.57 22.66
CA ARG A 268 8.23 6.38 21.82
C ARG A 268 8.25 6.77 20.34
N ARG A 269 7.56 7.84 19.96
CA ARG A 269 7.56 8.35 18.57
C ARG A 269 8.96 8.75 18.13
N ALA A 270 9.70 9.49 18.95
CA ALA A 270 11.07 9.91 18.63
C ALA A 270 12.01 8.71 18.47
N ALA A 271 11.90 7.71 19.32
CA ALA A 271 12.70 6.50 19.23
C ALA A 271 12.33 5.65 17.99
N LEU A 272 11.04 5.54 17.63
CA LEU A 272 10.62 4.89 16.39
C LEU A 272 11.15 5.66 15.16
N GLN A 273 11.08 6.99 15.17
CA GLN A 273 11.67 7.83 14.13
C GLN A 273 13.16 7.54 13.97
N GLN A 274 13.90 7.38 15.06
CA GLN A 274 15.33 7.08 15.01
C GLN A 274 15.60 5.69 14.40
N VAL A 275 14.75 4.69 14.69
CA VAL A 275 14.86 3.37 14.04
C VAL A 275 14.77 3.49 12.52
N PHE A 276 13.77 4.23 12.02
CA PHE A 276 13.62 4.44 10.58
C PHE A 276 14.73 5.31 9.99
N ALA A 277 15.17 6.33 10.72
CA ALA A 277 16.31 7.16 10.30
C ALA A 277 17.57 6.30 10.11
N ASN A 278 17.85 5.38 11.03
CA ASN A 278 18.99 4.46 10.92
C ASN A 278 18.86 3.53 9.71
N LEU A 279 17.66 2.95 9.48
CA LEU A 279 17.41 2.10 8.30
C LEU A 279 17.60 2.85 6.99
N MET A 280 17.21 4.12 6.95
CA MET A 280 17.39 4.96 5.77
C MET A 280 18.86 5.41 5.62
N ASP A 281 19.54 5.76 6.71
CA ASP A 281 20.94 6.18 6.67
C ASP A 281 21.89 5.05 6.26
N ASP A 282 21.59 3.83 6.71
CA ASP A 282 22.27 2.59 6.28
C ASP A 282 21.92 2.19 4.82
N ALA A 283 21.07 2.95 4.15
CA ALA A 283 20.54 2.63 2.82
C ALA A 283 19.83 1.27 2.75
N THR A 284 19.29 0.81 3.87
CA THR A 284 18.50 -0.45 3.94
C THR A 284 17.06 -0.25 3.47
N LEU A 285 16.52 0.95 3.68
CA LEU A 285 15.17 1.35 3.30
C LEU A 285 15.18 2.72 2.65
N THR A 286 14.40 2.90 1.59
CA THR A 286 14.03 4.23 1.10
C THR A 286 12.57 4.26 0.64
N PRO A 287 11.78 5.27 1.04
CA PRO A 287 10.49 5.53 0.41
C PRO A 287 10.72 6.06 -1.01
N LEU A 288 9.88 5.64 -1.94
CA LEU A 288 9.98 6.00 -3.35
C LEU A 288 9.03 7.12 -3.70
N PHE A 289 7.76 6.87 -3.50
CA PHE A 289 6.68 7.82 -3.73
C PHE A 289 5.52 7.57 -2.79
N ASN A 290 4.80 8.64 -2.47
CA ASN A 290 3.51 8.59 -1.79
C ASN A 290 2.42 8.52 -2.83
N TYR A 291 1.32 7.82 -2.52
CA TYR A 291 0.19 7.72 -3.41
C TYR A 291 -1.10 8.16 -2.74
N HIS A 292 -1.98 8.69 -3.58
CA HIS A 292 -3.29 9.18 -3.22
C HIS A 292 -4.32 8.46 -4.08
N TYR A 293 -5.50 8.20 -3.53
CA TYR A 293 -6.62 7.75 -4.32
C TYR A 293 -7.56 8.91 -4.62
N ARG A 294 -8.20 8.82 -5.77
CA ARG A 294 -9.26 9.72 -6.17
C ARG A 294 -10.54 8.91 -6.28
N ILE A 295 -11.63 9.44 -5.71
CA ILE A 295 -12.95 8.89 -5.88
C ILE A 295 -13.67 9.71 -6.93
N SER A 296 -14.31 9.04 -7.88
CA SER A 296 -15.24 9.66 -8.82
C SER A 296 -16.58 8.95 -8.70
N ALA A 297 -17.64 9.71 -8.72
CA ALA A 297 -18.99 9.19 -8.61
C ALA A 297 -19.95 9.98 -9.51
N PRO A 298 -21.09 9.40 -9.92
CA PRO A 298 -22.14 10.10 -10.64
C PRO A 298 -22.70 11.26 -9.82
N PRO A 299 -23.22 12.30 -10.49
CA PRO A 299 -23.96 13.37 -9.80
C PRO A 299 -25.09 12.83 -8.93
N GLY A 300 -25.25 13.37 -7.74
CA GLY A 300 -26.30 12.96 -6.80
C GLY A 300 -25.86 11.92 -5.77
N VAL A 301 -24.71 11.28 -5.92
CA VAL A 301 -24.12 10.43 -4.88
C VAL A 301 -23.46 11.34 -3.82
N ASN A 302 -23.90 11.20 -2.58
CA ASN A 302 -23.43 12.02 -1.46
C ASN A 302 -22.90 11.15 -0.32
N GLY A 303 -22.07 11.73 0.55
CA GLY A 303 -21.58 11.09 1.78
C GLY A 303 -20.56 9.96 1.57
N VAL A 304 -20.12 9.70 0.33
CA VAL A 304 -19.05 8.72 0.08
C VAL A 304 -17.71 9.38 0.35
N ARG A 305 -16.89 8.72 1.15
CA ARG A 305 -15.52 9.14 1.45
C ARG A 305 -14.59 7.94 1.55
N LEU A 306 -13.29 8.19 1.43
CA LEU A 306 -12.26 7.20 1.72
C LEU A 306 -11.83 7.30 3.18
N THR A 307 -11.69 6.15 3.80
CA THR A 307 -10.93 6.06 5.05
C THR A 307 -9.44 6.27 4.76
N PRO A 308 -8.61 6.62 5.75
CA PRO A 308 -7.16 6.70 5.59
C PRO A 308 -6.47 5.38 5.18
N ARG A 309 -7.20 4.26 5.19
CA ARG A 309 -6.74 2.96 4.66
C ARG A 309 -7.14 2.72 3.21
N GLY A 310 -7.73 3.70 2.54
CA GLY A 310 -8.16 3.57 1.16
C GLY A 310 -9.43 2.76 0.95
N TRP A 311 -10.20 2.50 2.01
CA TRP A 311 -11.49 1.82 1.92
C TRP A 311 -12.61 2.84 1.79
N PHE A 312 -13.65 2.47 1.05
CA PHE A 312 -14.85 3.27 1.00
C PHE A 312 -15.62 3.23 2.32
N GLU A 313 -15.99 4.42 2.81
CA GLU A 313 -16.92 4.57 3.92
C GLU A 313 -18.33 4.82 3.37
N PHE A 314 -19.19 3.83 3.52
CA PHE A 314 -20.54 3.87 2.98
C PHE A 314 -21.62 4.13 4.05
N SER A 315 -21.27 4.18 5.32
CA SER A 315 -22.25 4.35 6.40
C SER A 315 -23.03 5.65 6.30
N GLU A 316 -22.42 6.70 5.76
CA GLU A 316 -23.02 8.02 5.56
C GLU A 316 -23.40 8.30 4.10
N ALA A 317 -23.23 7.32 3.22
CA ALA A 317 -23.56 7.48 1.80
C ALA A 317 -25.09 7.48 1.59
N TRP A 318 -25.57 8.38 0.74
CA TRP A 318 -26.97 8.50 0.41
C TRP A 318 -27.22 8.99 -1.00
N LEU A 319 -28.40 8.67 -1.51
CA LEU A 319 -28.91 9.15 -2.77
C LEU A 319 -30.15 10.03 -2.53
N PRO A 320 -30.32 11.12 -3.29
CA PRO A 320 -31.58 11.85 -3.25
C PRO A 320 -32.72 10.93 -3.68
N PRO A 321 -33.94 11.15 -3.14
CA PRO A 321 -35.11 10.43 -3.62
C PRO A 321 -35.26 10.63 -5.13
N PRO A 322 -35.78 9.62 -5.86
CA PRO A 322 -36.06 9.78 -7.28
C PRO A 322 -36.98 11.00 -7.47
N SER A 323 -36.66 11.82 -8.46
CA SER A 323 -37.55 12.94 -8.84
C SER A 323 -38.92 12.40 -9.21
N PRO A 324 -40.02 13.05 -8.77
CA PRO A 324 -41.36 12.58 -9.06
C PRO A 324 -41.68 12.59 -10.56
#